data_ccb940107f87c50e50013bfd1b56832b
#
_entry.id   ccb940107f87c50e50013bfd1b56832b
#
_cell.length_a   1.000
_cell.length_b   1.000
_cell.length_c   1.000
_cell.angle_alpha   90.00
_cell.angle_beta   90.00
_cell.angle_gamma   90.00
#
_symmetry.space_group_name_H-M   'P 1'
#
loop_
_entity.id
_entity.type
_entity.pdbx_description
1 polymer ?
#
loop_
_entity_poly.entity_id
_entity_poly.type
_entity_poly.pdbx_seq_one_letter_code
_entity_poly.pdbx_strand_id
1 'polypeptide(L)'
;MKRFLFLTMLVFIAGMAYVSIHEKEDNTPLSQKMDQAMRLTKMMEYQDDDYDYIVRYPGFFEQTDDSLLEKGCCRFSFWQDNIEIVQTAFVENNADSLTLEQAMAKYASELHASQQLKGNDYFILSGHLRTDTGHITGRRFYAKFVQHRKLWFVQTLAYPEECEQAMQRLIKEIREWKVWQDVK
;
A
#
# COMPACT_ATOMS: atom_id res chain seq x y z
N MET A 1 -19.28 14.87 -56.03
CA MET A 1 -18.30 15.23 -55.00
C MET A 1 -18.91 15.91 -53.76
N LYS A 2 -19.74 16.96 -53.90
CA LYS A 2 -20.29 17.66 -52.70
C LYS A 2 -21.12 16.79 -51.74
N ARG A 3 -21.89 15.79 -52.24
CA ARG A 3 -22.72 14.89 -51.40
C ARG A 3 -21.87 13.90 -50.59
N PHE A 4 -20.74 13.47 -51.12
CA PHE A 4 -19.83 12.56 -50.46
C PHE A 4 -19.10 13.26 -49.30
N LEU A 5 -18.68 14.50 -49.50
CA LEU A 5 -18.05 15.33 -48.48
C LEU A 5 -19.00 15.63 -47.31
N PHE A 6 -20.28 15.82 -47.59
CA PHE A 6 -21.30 16.08 -46.57
C PHE A 6 -21.58 14.82 -45.71
N LEU A 7 -21.58 13.64 -46.35
CA LEU A 7 -21.79 12.37 -45.65
C LEU A 7 -20.62 12.02 -44.72
N THR A 8 -19.37 12.25 -45.19
CA THR A 8 -18.18 12.04 -44.35
C THR A 8 -18.11 13.01 -43.19
N MET A 9 -18.53 14.25 -43.37
CA MET A 9 -18.59 15.25 -42.29
C MET A 9 -19.65 14.89 -41.23
N LEU A 10 -20.80 14.35 -41.62
CA LEU A 10 -21.86 13.88 -40.72
C LEU A 10 -21.41 12.69 -39.90
N VAL A 11 -20.69 11.72 -40.49
CA VAL A 11 -20.12 10.56 -39.78
C VAL A 11 -19.06 11.01 -38.79
N PHE A 12 -18.24 12.01 -39.15
CA PHE A 12 -17.21 12.54 -38.23
C PHE A 12 -17.81 13.29 -37.03
N ILE A 13 -18.87 14.10 -37.28
CA ILE A 13 -19.58 14.79 -36.18
C ILE A 13 -20.31 13.81 -35.29
N ALA A 14 -20.95 12.77 -35.86
CA ALA A 14 -21.59 11.72 -35.07
C ALA A 14 -20.56 10.90 -34.25
N GLY A 15 -19.38 10.63 -34.83
CA GLY A 15 -18.26 9.97 -34.13
C GLY A 15 -17.73 10.82 -32.98
N MET A 16 -17.51 12.12 -33.20
CA MET A 16 -17.07 13.02 -32.12
C MET A 16 -18.12 13.18 -31.03
N ALA A 17 -19.41 13.30 -31.37
CA ALA A 17 -20.49 13.33 -30.40
C ALA A 17 -20.59 12.02 -29.62
N TYR A 18 -20.39 10.87 -30.25
CA TYR A 18 -20.36 9.57 -29.59
C TYR A 18 -19.21 9.47 -28.59
N VAL A 19 -18.00 9.89 -28.97
CA VAL A 19 -16.84 9.93 -28.06
C VAL A 19 -17.10 10.88 -26.90
N SER A 20 -17.60 12.10 -27.13
CA SER A 20 -17.92 13.08 -26.08
C SER A 20 -19.04 12.63 -25.13
N ILE A 21 -19.99 11.80 -25.61
CA ILE A 21 -21.06 11.25 -24.75
C ILE A 21 -20.55 10.05 -23.94
N HIS A 22 -19.55 9.32 -24.43
CA HIS A 22 -18.95 8.17 -23.74
C HIS A 22 -17.77 8.54 -22.83
N GLU A 23 -17.12 9.67 -23.07
CA GLU A 23 -16.28 10.35 -22.08
C GLU A 23 -17.16 11.12 -21.07
N LYS A 24 -18.11 10.44 -20.45
CA LYS A 24 -18.55 10.88 -19.12
C LYS A 24 -17.30 10.81 -18.27
N GLU A 25 -16.77 11.97 -17.90
CA GLU A 25 -15.82 12.06 -16.80
C GLU A 25 -16.36 11.17 -15.69
N ASP A 26 -15.64 10.10 -15.41
CA ASP A 26 -16.00 9.18 -14.34
C ASP A 26 -15.76 9.91 -13.02
N ASN A 27 -16.75 10.70 -12.60
CA ASN A 27 -16.74 11.49 -11.39
C ASN A 27 -16.83 10.63 -10.12
N THR A 28 -16.65 9.30 -10.25
CA THR A 28 -16.61 8.41 -9.10
C THR A 28 -15.41 8.80 -8.22
N PRO A 29 -15.61 9.10 -6.93
CA PRO A 29 -14.51 9.42 -6.02
C PRO A 29 -13.44 8.34 -6.07
N LEU A 30 -12.17 8.75 -6.07
CA LEU A 30 -11.04 7.83 -6.18
C LEU A 30 -11.01 6.79 -5.05
N SER A 31 -11.47 7.15 -3.85
CA SER A 31 -11.67 6.22 -2.73
C SER A 31 -12.65 5.08 -3.07
N GLN A 32 -13.72 5.35 -3.82
CA GLN A 32 -14.66 4.31 -4.28
C GLN A 32 -14.05 3.43 -5.37
N LYS A 33 -13.32 4.03 -6.32
CA LYS A 33 -12.57 3.27 -7.34
C LYS A 33 -11.56 2.35 -6.68
N MET A 34 -10.86 2.84 -5.67
CA MET A 34 -9.90 2.07 -4.88
C MET A 34 -10.58 0.93 -4.12
N ASP A 35 -11.72 1.17 -3.48
CA ASP A 35 -12.49 0.12 -2.78
C ASP A 35 -12.91 -0.99 -3.76
N GLN A 36 -13.39 -0.63 -4.94
CA GLN A 36 -13.74 -1.60 -5.98
C GLN A 36 -12.51 -2.36 -6.49
N ALA A 37 -11.41 -1.67 -6.77
CA ALA A 37 -10.15 -2.29 -7.21
C ALA A 37 -9.65 -3.30 -6.16
N MET A 38 -9.63 -2.92 -4.88
CA MET A 38 -9.21 -3.80 -3.78
C MET A 38 -10.10 -5.02 -3.59
N ARG A 39 -11.42 -4.92 -3.84
CA ARG A 39 -12.34 -6.06 -3.76
C ARG A 39 -12.13 -7.06 -4.88
N LEU A 40 -11.82 -6.58 -6.09
CA LEU A 40 -11.71 -7.40 -7.29
C LEU A 40 -10.30 -7.95 -7.53
N THR A 41 -9.29 -7.31 -6.97
CA THR A 41 -7.90 -7.70 -7.23
C THR A 41 -7.54 -9.05 -6.64
N LYS A 42 -6.69 -9.78 -7.38
CA LYS A 42 -5.97 -10.92 -6.83
C LYS A 42 -4.82 -10.41 -5.96
N MET A 43 -4.62 -11.01 -4.79
CA MET A 43 -3.39 -10.81 -4.03
C MET A 43 -2.27 -11.61 -4.67
N MET A 44 -1.16 -10.95 -4.91
CA MET A 44 0.10 -11.54 -5.37
C MET A 44 0.98 -11.85 -4.17
N GLU A 45 1.96 -12.73 -4.35
CA GLU A 45 2.95 -13.08 -3.33
C GLU A 45 4.34 -12.71 -3.85
N TYR A 46 5.11 -12.09 -2.99
CA TYR A 46 6.54 -11.84 -3.14
C TYR A 46 7.28 -12.64 -2.08
N GLN A 47 8.33 -13.35 -2.45
CA GLN A 47 9.23 -14.04 -1.54
C GLN A 47 10.59 -13.36 -1.60
N ASP A 48 11.13 -13.01 -0.44
CA ASP A 48 12.49 -12.50 -0.31
C ASP A 48 13.46 -13.68 -0.20
N ASP A 49 14.45 -13.71 -1.08
CA ASP A 49 15.40 -14.82 -1.18
C ASP A 49 16.48 -14.79 -0.08
N ASP A 50 16.73 -13.64 0.53
CA ASP A 50 17.79 -13.47 1.53
C ASP A 50 17.33 -13.84 2.95
N TYR A 51 16.08 -13.52 3.29
CA TYR A 51 15.52 -13.70 4.62
C TYR A 51 14.31 -14.64 4.64
N ASP A 52 13.90 -15.19 3.49
CA ASP A 52 12.85 -16.19 3.33
C ASP A 52 11.50 -15.79 3.94
N TYR A 53 11.14 -14.50 3.81
CA TYR A 53 9.82 -14.04 4.19
C TYR A 53 8.92 -13.82 2.97
N ILE A 54 7.61 -13.94 3.18
CA ILE A 54 6.61 -13.77 2.12
C ILE A 54 5.74 -12.56 2.44
N VAL A 55 5.50 -11.72 1.41
CA VAL A 55 4.58 -10.57 1.48
C VAL A 55 3.48 -10.75 0.46
N ARG A 56 2.22 -10.50 0.88
CA ARG A 56 1.09 -10.42 -0.03
C ARG A 56 0.77 -8.97 -0.35
N TYR A 57 0.57 -8.69 -1.62
CA TYR A 57 0.28 -7.36 -2.11
C TYR A 57 -0.80 -7.38 -3.21
N PRO A 58 -1.55 -6.27 -3.42
CA PRO A 58 -2.55 -6.20 -4.48
C PRO A 58 -1.92 -6.28 -5.86
N GLY A 59 -2.46 -7.11 -6.76
CA GLY A 59 -1.86 -7.34 -8.07
C GLY A 59 -1.84 -6.15 -9.02
N PHE A 60 -2.46 -5.02 -8.67
CA PHE A 60 -2.37 -3.76 -9.41
C PHE A 60 -1.33 -2.78 -8.81
N PHE A 61 -0.66 -3.15 -7.72
CA PHE A 61 0.49 -2.38 -7.24
C PHE A 61 1.71 -2.70 -8.10
N GLU A 62 2.51 -1.67 -8.35
CA GLU A 62 3.80 -1.80 -9.03
C GLU A 62 4.87 -2.16 -8.01
N GLN A 63 5.63 -3.22 -8.31
CA GLN A 63 6.80 -3.60 -7.52
C GLN A 63 7.98 -2.72 -7.93
N THR A 64 8.67 -2.14 -6.96
CA THR A 64 9.97 -1.50 -7.19
C THR A 64 11.02 -2.58 -7.48
N ASP A 65 11.90 -2.35 -8.44
CA ASP A 65 12.99 -3.28 -8.77
C ASP A 65 13.90 -3.47 -7.54
N ASP A 66 14.14 -4.72 -7.17
CA ASP A 66 14.92 -5.09 -5.98
C ASP A 66 16.36 -4.57 -6.04
N SER A 67 16.91 -4.36 -7.25
CA SER A 67 18.23 -3.76 -7.44
C SER A 67 18.35 -2.31 -6.98
N LEU A 68 17.21 -1.63 -6.78
CA LEU A 68 17.13 -0.25 -6.28
C LEU A 68 16.89 -0.18 -4.78
N LEU A 69 16.72 -1.32 -4.13
CA LEU A 69 16.39 -1.43 -2.71
C LEU A 69 17.55 -2.04 -1.92
N GLU A 70 17.54 -1.80 -0.63
CA GLU A 70 18.46 -2.48 0.28
C GLU A 70 18.08 -3.96 0.40
N LYS A 71 19.08 -4.80 0.70
CA LYS A 71 18.92 -6.23 0.90
C LYS A 71 17.87 -6.53 1.98
N GLY A 72 16.92 -7.42 1.69
CA GLY A 72 15.82 -7.76 2.56
C GLY A 72 14.72 -6.69 2.61
N CYS A 73 14.66 -5.81 1.60
CA CYS A 73 13.60 -4.82 1.45
C CYS A 73 12.81 -5.06 0.16
N CYS A 74 11.49 -4.98 0.22
CA CYS A 74 10.62 -4.92 -0.95
C CYS A 74 9.63 -3.77 -0.81
N ARG A 75 9.22 -3.20 -1.95
CA ARG A 75 8.30 -2.07 -2.01
C ARG A 75 7.30 -2.26 -3.14
N PHE A 76 6.03 -2.05 -2.81
CA PHE A 76 4.91 -2.08 -3.74
C PHE A 76 4.16 -0.76 -3.63
N SER A 77 3.83 -0.15 -4.75
CA SER A 77 3.17 1.15 -4.76
C SER A 77 2.07 1.22 -5.79
N PHE A 78 1.07 2.04 -5.49
CA PHE A 78 0.05 2.47 -6.41
C PHE A 78 0.09 3.99 -6.46
N TRP A 79 0.10 4.52 -7.67
CA TRP A 79 0.07 5.97 -7.91
C TRP A 79 -0.99 6.29 -8.96
N GLN A 80 -1.95 7.10 -8.61
CA GLN A 80 -2.92 7.66 -9.54
C GLN A 80 -3.38 9.03 -9.06
N ASP A 81 -3.41 10.01 -9.97
CA ASP A 81 -3.73 11.41 -9.68
C ASP A 81 -2.83 11.96 -8.54
N ASN A 82 -3.34 12.27 -7.39
CA ASN A 82 -2.56 12.71 -6.24
C ASN A 82 -2.54 11.66 -5.11
N ILE A 83 -2.98 10.43 -5.40
CA ILE A 83 -2.99 9.34 -4.44
C ILE A 83 -1.77 8.46 -4.64
N GLU A 84 -1.00 8.34 -3.58
CA GLU A 84 0.06 7.35 -3.45
C GLU A 84 -0.27 6.41 -2.30
N ILE A 85 -0.27 5.10 -2.56
CA ILE A 85 -0.37 4.06 -1.54
C ILE A 85 0.91 3.25 -1.62
N VAL A 86 1.58 3.07 -0.50
CA VAL A 86 2.87 2.37 -0.43
C VAL A 86 2.81 1.28 0.62
N GLN A 87 3.12 0.06 0.21
CA GLN A 87 3.38 -1.08 1.08
C GLN A 87 4.87 -1.39 0.99
N THR A 88 5.53 -1.52 2.14
CA THR A 88 6.96 -1.88 2.20
C THR A 88 7.14 -2.99 3.22
N ALA A 89 8.02 -3.95 2.94
CA ALA A 89 8.54 -4.83 3.98
C ALA A 89 10.05 -4.77 3.97
N PHE A 90 10.67 -4.90 5.13
CA PHE A 90 12.12 -4.87 5.29
C PHE A 90 12.55 -5.59 6.55
N VAL A 91 13.84 -5.92 6.60
CA VAL A 91 14.49 -6.55 7.74
C VAL A 91 15.48 -5.60 8.38
N GLU A 92 15.39 -5.43 9.69
CA GLU A 92 16.25 -4.55 10.47
C GLU A 92 16.93 -5.33 11.61
N ASN A 93 18.19 -5.03 11.87
CA ASN A 93 18.91 -5.61 12.99
C ASN A 93 18.46 -4.98 14.33
N ASN A 94 18.16 -5.82 15.31
CA ASN A 94 17.98 -5.40 16.70
C ASN A 94 19.36 -5.19 17.38
N ALA A 95 20.14 -4.24 16.86
CA ALA A 95 21.50 -3.99 17.32
C ALA A 95 21.54 -3.61 18.81
N ASP A 96 20.54 -2.85 19.27
CA ASP A 96 20.42 -2.41 20.67
C ASP A 96 19.89 -3.50 21.60
N SER A 97 19.57 -4.70 21.08
CA SER A 97 18.99 -5.83 21.83
C SER A 97 17.73 -5.42 22.62
N LEU A 98 16.90 -4.58 22.01
CA LEU A 98 15.65 -4.11 22.62
C LEU A 98 14.68 -5.27 22.83
N THR A 99 14.02 -5.27 23.98
CA THR A 99 12.85 -6.14 24.19
C THR A 99 11.67 -5.67 23.32
N LEU A 100 10.66 -6.52 23.20
CA LEU A 100 9.45 -6.19 22.43
C LEU A 100 8.79 -4.90 22.96
N GLU A 101 8.72 -4.72 24.27
CA GLU A 101 8.15 -3.54 24.92
C GLU A 101 8.98 -2.28 24.66
N GLN A 102 10.30 -2.39 24.78
CA GLN A 102 11.22 -1.27 24.55
C GLN A 102 11.16 -0.81 23.08
N ALA A 103 11.18 -1.77 22.15
CA ALA A 103 11.06 -1.47 20.72
C ALA A 103 9.71 -0.83 20.41
N MET A 104 8.61 -1.41 20.92
CA MET A 104 7.27 -0.84 20.72
C MET A 104 7.19 0.60 21.24
N ALA A 105 7.70 0.89 22.43
CA ALA A 105 7.70 2.23 23.00
C ALA A 105 8.55 3.20 22.17
N LYS A 106 9.74 2.77 21.73
CA LYS A 106 10.63 3.56 20.87
C LYS A 106 9.94 3.92 19.55
N TYR A 107 9.51 2.91 18.78
CA TYR A 107 8.89 3.15 17.48
C TYR A 107 7.53 3.85 17.58
N ALA A 108 6.75 3.60 18.65
CA ALA A 108 5.51 4.34 18.87
C ALA A 108 5.75 5.84 19.08
N SER A 109 6.83 6.19 19.79
CA SER A 109 7.24 7.59 19.97
C SER A 109 7.74 8.23 18.68
N GLU A 110 8.62 7.53 17.94
CA GLU A 110 9.20 8.00 16.69
C GLU A 110 8.15 8.20 15.59
N LEU A 111 7.20 7.26 15.48
CA LEU A 111 6.13 7.31 14.49
C LEU A 111 4.91 8.12 14.96
N HIS A 112 4.91 8.64 16.19
CA HIS A 112 3.75 9.27 16.82
C HIS A 112 2.49 8.41 16.70
N ALA A 113 2.61 7.12 16.98
CA ALA A 113 1.52 6.17 16.84
C ALA A 113 0.38 6.49 17.81
N SER A 114 -0.85 6.57 17.29
CA SER A 114 -2.05 6.80 18.08
C SER A 114 -2.70 5.51 18.59
N GLN A 115 -2.37 4.38 17.96
CA GLN A 115 -2.85 3.05 18.34
C GLN A 115 -1.69 2.08 18.40
N GLN A 116 -1.73 1.19 19.40
CA GLN A 116 -0.72 0.19 19.65
C GLN A 116 -1.38 -1.14 20.03
N LEU A 117 -0.92 -2.21 19.44
CA LEU A 117 -1.33 -3.57 19.77
C LEU A 117 -0.09 -4.44 19.97
N LYS A 118 -0.02 -5.21 21.03
CA LYS A 118 1.10 -6.15 21.30
C LYS A 118 0.61 -7.59 21.26
N GLY A 119 1.35 -8.45 20.57
CA GLY A 119 1.26 -9.90 20.60
C GLY A 119 2.39 -10.54 21.41
N ASN A 120 2.64 -11.82 21.18
CA ASN A 120 3.72 -12.55 21.86
C ASN A 120 5.11 -12.22 21.31
N ASP A 121 5.22 -12.13 20.00
CA ASP A 121 6.46 -11.93 19.22
C ASP A 121 6.36 -10.75 18.25
N TYR A 122 5.30 -9.97 18.32
CA TYR A 122 5.06 -8.83 17.43
C TYR A 122 4.38 -7.67 18.14
N PHE A 123 4.46 -6.51 17.53
CA PHE A 123 3.58 -5.39 17.84
C PHE A 123 3.12 -4.71 16.54
N ILE A 124 2.02 -3.99 16.66
CA ILE A 124 1.42 -3.20 15.57
C ILE A 124 1.28 -1.77 16.04
N LEU A 125 1.66 -0.85 15.18
CA LEU A 125 1.50 0.59 15.37
C LEU A 125 0.69 1.16 14.23
N SER A 126 -0.22 2.09 14.53
CA SER A 126 -0.94 2.83 13.51
C SER A 126 -1.22 4.27 13.95
N GLY A 127 -1.44 5.13 12.97
CA GLY A 127 -1.68 6.55 13.25
C GLY A 127 -1.70 7.39 11.98
N HIS A 128 -1.62 8.69 12.16
CA HIS A 128 -1.48 9.65 11.07
C HIS A 128 0.00 9.91 10.80
N LEU A 129 0.37 9.96 9.52
CA LEU A 129 1.68 10.44 9.12
C LEU A 129 1.79 11.94 9.41
N ARG A 130 2.94 12.35 9.89
CA ARG A 130 3.26 13.75 10.20
C ARG A 130 4.41 14.24 9.32
N THR A 131 4.42 15.53 9.05
CA THR A 131 5.60 16.21 8.48
C THR A 131 6.69 16.33 9.54
N ASP A 132 7.90 16.69 9.14
CA ASP A 132 9.02 16.98 10.04
C ASP A 132 8.71 18.10 11.03
N THR A 133 7.75 18.97 10.70
CA THR A 133 7.24 20.04 11.57
C THR A 133 6.07 19.60 12.47
N GLY A 134 5.71 18.30 12.44
CA GLY A 134 4.67 17.72 13.28
C GLY A 134 3.23 17.86 12.77
N HIS A 135 3.00 18.50 11.61
CA HIS A 135 1.65 18.64 11.04
C HIS A 135 1.13 17.31 10.49
N ILE A 136 -0.14 17.01 10.71
CA ILE A 136 -0.83 15.85 10.17
C ILE A 136 -1.01 16.01 8.65
N THR A 137 -0.66 15.00 7.88
CA THR A 137 -0.62 15.06 6.40
C THR A 137 -1.92 14.64 5.70
N GLY A 138 -2.97 14.23 6.41
CA GLY A 138 -4.14 13.58 5.82
C GLY A 138 -3.84 12.14 5.34
N ARG A 139 -2.68 11.59 5.70
CA ARG A 139 -2.27 10.22 5.40
C ARG A 139 -2.18 9.41 6.69
N ARG A 140 -2.44 8.13 6.59
CA ARG A 140 -2.33 7.18 7.68
C ARG A 140 -1.23 6.18 7.42
N PHE A 141 -0.75 5.56 8.48
CA PHE A 141 0.13 4.41 8.41
C PHE A 141 -0.40 3.25 9.25
N TYR A 142 -0.02 2.06 8.86
CA TYR A 142 -0.19 0.83 9.60
C TYR A 142 1.12 0.05 9.49
N ALA A 143 1.71 -0.36 10.61
CA ALA A 143 3.00 -1.02 10.64
C ALA A 143 2.96 -2.21 11.60
N LYS A 144 3.42 -3.38 11.14
CA LYS A 144 3.62 -4.57 11.96
C LYS A 144 5.10 -4.88 12.06
N PHE A 145 5.55 -5.08 13.27
CA PHE A 145 6.92 -5.46 13.63
C PHE A 145 6.89 -6.86 14.22
N VAL A 146 7.62 -7.80 13.65
CA VAL A 146 7.74 -9.17 14.15
C VAL A 146 9.17 -9.41 14.59
N GLN A 147 9.38 -9.79 15.85
CA GLN A 147 10.71 -10.09 16.38
C GLN A 147 11.07 -11.55 16.13
N HIS A 148 12.23 -11.79 15.52
CA HIS A 148 12.79 -13.12 15.45
C HIS A 148 14.30 -13.09 15.67
N ARG A 149 14.78 -13.75 16.72
CA ARG A 149 16.18 -13.72 17.15
C ARG A 149 16.65 -12.28 17.38
N LYS A 150 17.62 -11.81 16.57
CA LYS A 150 18.17 -10.46 16.61
C LYS A 150 17.69 -9.59 15.45
N LEU A 151 16.58 -9.97 14.81
CA LEU A 151 16.03 -9.26 13.67
C LEU A 151 14.61 -8.80 13.96
N TRP A 152 14.27 -7.66 13.38
CA TRP A 152 12.90 -7.18 13.22
C TRP A 152 12.50 -7.36 11.75
N PHE A 153 11.40 -8.05 11.52
CA PHE A 153 10.73 -8.09 10.23
C PHE A 153 9.59 -7.09 10.29
N VAL A 154 9.64 -6.12 9.42
CA VAL A 154 8.71 -5.00 9.46
C VAL A 154 7.91 -4.96 8.18
N GLN A 155 6.60 -4.86 8.28
CA GLN A 155 5.73 -4.59 7.14
C GLN A 155 4.92 -3.34 7.41
N THR A 156 4.96 -2.39 6.48
CA THR A 156 4.30 -1.09 6.60
C THR A 156 3.35 -0.85 5.44
N LEU A 157 2.32 -0.04 5.69
CA LEU A 157 1.39 0.48 4.71
C LEU A 157 1.16 1.96 4.99
N ALA A 158 1.34 2.80 3.97
CA ALA A 158 1.04 4.23 4.02
C ALA A 158 -0.01 4.57 2.95
N TYR A 159 -1.07 5.28 3.31
CA TYR A 159 -2.21 5.54 2.44
C TYR A 159 -2.93 6.83 2.83
N PRO A 160 -3.65 7.49 1.89
CA PRO A 160 -4.53 8.60 2.21
C PRO A 160 -5.69 8.17 3.12
N GLU A 161 -6.05 9.01 4.09
CA GLU A 161 -7.11 8.69 5.07
C GLU A 161 -8.45 8.38 4.39
N GLU A 162 -8.77 9.04 3.29
CA GLU A 162 -9.98 8.79 2.50
C GLU A 162 -10.06 7.37 1.90
N CYS A 163 -8.91 6.68 1.77
CA CYS A 163 -8.84 5.31 1.28
C CYS A 163 -8.88 4.26 2.40
N GLU A 164 -9.09 4.64 3.66
CA GLU A 164 -9.02 3.72 4.81
C GLU A 164 -9.94 2.51 4.64
N GLN A 165 -11.17 2.72 4.15
CA GLN A 165 -12.12 1.63 3.92
C GLN A 165 -11.61 0.64 2.88
N ALA A 166 -11.03 1.12 1.78
CA ALA A 166 -10.44 0.30 0.74
C ALA A 166 -9.23 -0.51 1.25
N MET A 167 -8.45 0.05 2.17
CA MET A 167 -7.25 -0.60 2.71
C MET A 167 -7.53 -1.70 3.75
N GLN A 168 -8.77 -1.88 4.22
CA GLN A 168 -9.09 -2.85 5.28
C GLN A 168 -8.66 -4.28 4.94
N ARG A 169 -8.77 -4.69 3.67
CA ARG A 169 -8.31 -6.02 3.23
C ARG A 169 -6.79 -6.15 3.37
N LEU A 170 -6.03 -5.16 2.93
CA LEU A 170 -4.57 -5.18 3.01
C LEU A 170 -4.09 -5.05 4.47
N ILE A 171 -4.75 -4.22 5.27
CA ILE A 171 -4.51 -4.11 6.72
C ILE A 171 -4.71 -5.47 7.40
N LYS A 172 -5.74 -6.24 6.99
CA LYS A 172 -5.98 -7.59 7.50
C LYS A 172 -4.83 -8.53 7.12
N GLU A 173 -4.38 -8.52 5.86
CA GLU A 173 -3.23 -9.32 5.41
C GLU A 173 -1.97 -9.00 6.25
N ILE A 174 -1.67 -7.72 6.47
CA ILE A 174 -0.54 -7.29 7.30
C ILE A 174 -0.72 -7.74 8.77
N ARG A 175 -1.91 -7.61 9.32
CA ARG A 175 -2.20 -8.04 10.69
C ARG A 175 -1.98 -9.54 10.87
N GLU A 176 -2.41 -10.34 9.90
CA GLU A 176 -2.31 -11.80 9.90
C GLU A 176 -0.95 -12.29 9.36
N TRP A 177 -0.10 -11.38 8.89
CA TRP A 177 1.20 -11.73 8.33
C TRP A 177 2.04 -12.54 9.30
N LYS A 178 2.48 -13.71 8.83
CA LYS A 178 3.47 -14.57 9.48
C LYS A 178 4.71 -14.54 8.61
N VAL A 179 5.84 -14.19 9.20
CA VAL A 179 7.12 -14.09 8.50
C VAL A 179 7.48 -15.42 7.87
N TRP A 180 7.26 -16.53 8.59
CA TRP A 180 7.46 -17.89 8.09
C TRP A 180 6.11 -18.61 8.00
N GLN A 181 5.88 -19.27 6.89
CA GLN A 181 4.83 -20.27 6.83
C GLN A 181 5.40 -21.53 7.48
N ASP A 182 4.73 -22.06 8.48
CA ASP A 182 5.01 -23.39 8.98
C ASP A 182 4.90 -24.35 7.80
N VAL A 183 6.05 -24.80 7.28
CA VAL A 183 6.09 -25.86 6.26
C VAL A 183 5.48 -27.09 6.93
N LYS A 184 4.26 -27.43 6.53
CA LYS A 184 3.57 -28.66 6.96
C LYS A 184 4.18 -29.86 6.26
#